data_d5ab4c53879729691f9b4b76320493fe
#
_entry.id   d5ab4c53879729691f9b4b76320493fe
#
_cell.length_a   1.000
_cell.length_b   1.000
_cell.length_c   1.000
_cell.angle_alpha   90.00
_cell.angle_beta   90.00
_cell.angle_gamma   90.00
#
_symmetry.space_group_name_H-M   'P 1'
#
loop_
_entity.id
_entity.type
_entity.pdbx_description
1 polymer ?
#
loop_
_entity_poly.entity_id
_entity_poly.type
_entity_poly.pdbx_seq_one_letter_code
_entity_poly.pdbx_strand_id
1 'polypeptide(L)'
;MFDEFLIEEEQTERYLKQEPVLLSGLIDTVFRNRDKIEVYLLGNATTIYNPYSLYYGVEKPYGKHVNRSKDGRAMIYIAADEDFIKYREQTAVGNLISNTVYGSFSLHNKFQSEKAGFIGKKEQCRPFFTFTYEDATLGAWISYKLGKMWISEDVDPQCKVVYALTVDGHNENTMLIKSRHGSMLDVAVQYYRNSCLYFENYKVKEIFLNVLKMYL
;
A
#
# COMPACT_ATOMS: atom_id res chain seq x y z
N MET A 1 20.43 -0.46 -11.79
CA MET A 1 19.57 -1.54 -11.24
C MET A 1 19.59 -1.39 -9.73
N PHE A 2 18.44 -1.39 -9.10
CA PHE A 2 18.27 -1.33 -7.65
C PHE A 2 17.53 -2.61 -7.23
N ASP A 3 18.16 -3.42 -6.40
CA ASP A 3 17.69 -4.75 -6.02
C ASP A 3 17.07 -4.73 -4.62
N GLU A 4 16.11 -5.60 -4.38
CA GLU A 4 15.39 -5.75 -3.12
C GLU A 4 14.76 -4.42 -2.61
N PHE A 5 14.14 -3.66 -3.51
CA PHE A 5 13.53 -2.37 -3.16
C PHE A 5 12.21 -2.53 -2.36
N LEU A 6 11.66 -3.73 -2.26
CA LEU A 6 10.46 -4.01 -1.48
C LEU A 6 10.83 -4.60 -0.12
N ILE A 7 10.33 -3.96 0.93
CA ILE A 7 10.52 -4.42 2.31
C ILE A 7 9.38 -5.36 2.69
N GLU A 8 9.69 -6.50 3.30
CA GLU A 8 8.70 -7.46 3.79
C GLU A 8 7.96 -6.90 5.01
N GLU A 9 6.65 -7.17 5.13
CA GLU A 9 5.80 -6.64 6.21
C GLU A 9 6.28 -7.05 7.62
N GLU A 10 6.95 -8.20 7.74
CA GLU A 10 7.43 -8.74 9.02
C GLU A 10 8.82 -8.24 9.41
N GLN A 11 9.52 -7.54 8.52
CA GLN A 11 10.85 -7.00 8.80
C GLN A 11 10.78 -5.74 9.63
N THR A 12 11.76 -5.55 10.49
CA THR A 12 11.95 -4.31 11.28
C THR A 12 12.48 -3.15 10.45
N GLU A 13 12.87 -3.43 9.23
CA GLU A 13 13.38 -2.44 8.28
C GLU A 13 12.26 -1.51 7.80
N ARG A 14 12.62 -0.28 7.52
CA ARG A 14 11.69 0.76 7.06
C ARG A 14 12.28 1.49 5.87
N TYR A 15 11.40 1.91 4.96
CA TYR A 15 11.80 2.84 3.92
C TYR A 15 12.36 4.13 4.53
N LEU A 16 13.35 4.69 3.88
CA LEU A 16 13.84 6.03 4.23
C LEU A 16 12.70 7.06 4.03
N LYS A 17 12.74 8.13 4.80
CA LYS A 17 11.79 9.23 4.59
C LYS A 17 11.95 9.76 3.16
N GLN A 18 10.87 9.77 2.38
CA GLN A 18 10.83 10.19 0.98
C GLN A 18 11.83 9.44 0.07
N GLU A 19 12.03 8.16 0.31
CA GLU A 19 13.00 7.33 -0.44
C GLU A 19 12.85 7.41 -1.96
N PRO A 20 11.63 7.37 -2.58
CA PRO A 20 11.48 7.55 -4.02
C PRO A 20 11.97 8.91 -4.54
N VAL A 21 11.84 9.97 -3.74
CA VAL A 21 12.35 11.30 -4.07
C VAL A 21 13.87 11.30 -4.04
N LEU A 22 14.47 10.67 -3.03
CA LEU A 22 15.92 10.53 -2.92
C LEU A 22 16.49 9.72 -4.10
N LEU A 23 15.82 8.62 -4.48
CA LEU A 23 16.20 7.84 -5.66
C LEU A 23 16.08 8.67 -6.95
N SER A 24 15.01 9.46 -7.09
CA SER A 24 14.84 10.35 -8.25
C SER A 24 15.97 11.38 -8.34
N GLY A 25 16.40 11.96 -7.21
CA GLY A 25 17.55 12.86 -7.14
C GLY A 25 18.87 12.18 -7.52
N LEU A 26 19.06 10.92 -7.10
CA LEU A 26 20.22 10.12 -7.49
C LEU A 26 20.21 9.84 -8.99
N ILE A 27 19.05 9.46 -9.56
CA ILE A 27 18.88 9.23 -11.00
C ILE A 27 19.23 10.50 -11.78
N ASP A 28 18.71 11.66 -11.38
CA ASP A 28 19.04 12.95 -12.01
C ASP A 28 20.54 13.24 -11.95
N THR A 29 21.18 12.98 -10.83
CA THR A 29 22.62 13.21 -10.64
C THR A 29 23.47 12.28 -11.55
N VAL A 30 23.12 11.00 -11.61
CA VAL A 30 23.91 9.98 -12.37
C VAL A 30 23.69 10.11 -13.87
N PHE A 31 22.46 10.42 -14.28
CA PHE A 31 22.06 10.41 -15.70
C PHE A 31 21.90 11.81 -16.31
N ARG A 32 22.35 12.84 -15.60
CA ARG A 32 22.31 14.23 -16.07
C ARG A 32 22.75 14.35 -17.54
N ASN A 33 21.96 15.01 -18.35
CA ASN A 33 22.17 15.25 -19.78
C ASN A 33 22.18 13.97 -20.66
N ARG A 34 21.54 12.88 -20.24
CA ARG A 34 21.33 11.72 -21.10
C ARG A 34 19.90 11.69 -21.63
N ASP A 35 19.75 11.51 -22.93
CA ASP A 35 18.45 11.53 -23.61
C ASP A 35 17.61 10.27 -23.37
N LYS A 36 18.28 9.14 -23.10
CA LYS A 36 17.61 7.84 -22.85
C LYS A 36 18.21 7.20 -21.61
N ILE A 37 17.33 6.93 -20.65
CA ILE A 37 17.67 6.22 -19.43
C ILE A 37 16.61 5.17 -19.13
N GLU A 38 17.03 4.07 -18.55
CA GLU A 38 16.16 3.04 -18.01
C GLU A 38 16.63 2.71 -16.60
N VAL A 39 15.69 2.65 -15.67
CA VAL A 39 15.94 2.30 -14.28
C VAL A 39 15.11 1.08 -13.92
N TYR A 40 15.79 0.04 -13.47
CA TYR A 40 15.15 -1.21 -13.05
C TYR A 40 15.18 -1.32 -11.53
N LEU A 41 14.01 -1.46 -10.94
CA LEU A 41 13.82 -1.79 -9.55
C LEU A 41 13.38 -3.25 -9.47
N LEU A 42 14.16 -4.08 -8.83
CA LEU A 42 13.91 -5.51 -8.70
C LEU A 42 13.48 -5.81 -7.25
N GLY A 43 12.52 -6.69 -7.08
CA GLY A 43 12.08 -7.09 -5.76
C GLY A 43 11.16 -8.31 -5.82
N ASN A 44 11.08 -9.02 -4.72
CA ASN A 44 10.14 -10.11 -4.54
C ASN A 44 8.70 -9.58 -4.42
N ALA A 45 7.71 -10.40 -4.74
CA ALA A 45 6.29 -10.03 -4.64
C ALA A 45 5.81 -10.02 -3.18
N THR A 46 6.37 -9.12 -2.35
CA THR A 46 6.06 -9.02 -0.93
C THR A 46 4.82 -8.18 -0.68
N THR A 47 4.76 -6.99 -1.24
CA THR A 47 3.63 -6.07 -1.13
C THR A 47 3.29 -5.45 -2.48
N ILE A 48 2.00 -5.24 -2.71
CA ILE A 48 1.48 -4.65 -3.95
C ILE A 48 1.72 -3.14 -3.97
N TYR A 49 1.56 -2.52 -2.83
CA TYR A 49 1.69 -1.08 -2.65
C TYR A 49 2.91 -0.79 -1.79
N ASN A 50 3.77 0.01 -2.33
CA ASN A 50 5.00 0.48 -1.73
C ASN A 50 5.19 1.95 -2.09
N PRO A 51 6.08 2.68 -1.43
CA PRO A 51 6.30 4.10 -1.69
C PRO A 51 6.58 4.43 -3.17
N TYR A 52 7.25 3.53 -3.87
CA TYR A 52 7.60 3.71 -5.30
C TYR A 52 6.37 3.63 -6.20
N SER A 53 5.51 2.63 -5.98
CA SER A 53 4.26 2.49 -6.73
C SER A 53 3.35 3.70 -6.53
N LEU A 54 3.25 4.21 -5.31
CA LEU A 54 2.49 5.42 -4.99
C LEU A 54 3.09 6.66 -5.65
N TYR A 55 4.40 6.85 -5.53
CA TYR A 55 5.11 8.01 -6.07
C TYR A 55 5.06 8.08 -7.60
N TYR A 56 5.26 6.94 -8.28
CA TYR A 56 5.22 6.87 -9.74
C TYR A 56 3.80 6.63 -10.31
N GLY A 57 2.78 6.51 -9.47
CA GLY A 57 1.39 6.36 -9.88
C GLY A 57 1.14 5.07 -10.69
N VAL A 58 1.78 3.97 -10.30
CA VAL A 58 1.61 2.67 -10.97
C VAL A 58 0.86 1.72 -10.05
N GLU A 59 -0.31 1.26 -10.50
CA GLU A 59 -1.10 0.26 -9.78
C GLU A 59 -0.68 -1.17 -10.18
N LYS A 60 -0.93 -2.13 -9.28
CA LYS A 60 -0.74 -3.55 -9.58
C LYS A 60 -1.58 -3.95 -10.81
N PRO A 61 -1.02 -4.72 -11.75
CA PRO A 61 -1.80 -5.28 -12.83
C PRO A 61 -2.67 -6.44 -12.34
N TYR A 62 -3.99 -6.25 -12.32
CA TYR A 62 -4.95 -7.34 -12.03
C TYR A 62 -5.19 -8.19 -13.27
N GLY A 63 -4.97 -9.51 -13.14
CA GLY A 63 -5.16 -10.48 -14.24
C GLY A 63 -4.25 -10.24 -15.46
N LYS A 64 -3.23 -9.42 -15.32
CA LYS A 64 -2.20 -9.11 -16.33
C LYS A 64 -0.83 -9.12 -15.69
N HIS A 65 0.20 -9.32 -16.49
CA HIS A 65 1.59 -9.27 -16.00
C HIS A 65 2.19 -7.86 -15.99
N VAL A 66 1.53 -6.90 -16.63
CA VAL A 66 2.07 -5.55 -16.84
C VAL A 66 1.01 -4.51 -16.53
N ASN A 67 1.40 -3.45 -15.84
CA ASN A 67 0.67 -2.21 -15.77
C ASN A 67 1.61 -1.01 -15.91
N ARG A 68 1.07 0.13 -16.36
CA ARG A 68 1.84 1.36 -16.60
C ARG A 68 1.22 2.54 -15.89
N SER A 69 2.04 3.52 -15.52
CA SER A 69 1.56 4.82 -15.08
C SER A 69 0.76 5.51 -16.18
N LYS A 70 -0.08 6.48 -15.82
CA LYS A 70 -0.90 7.25 -16.78
C LYS A 70 -0.07 7.94 -17.85
N ASP A 71 1.13 8.39 -17.51
CA ASP A 71 2.09 9.03 -18.42
C ASP A 71 2.97 8.04 -19.19
N GLY A 72 2.84 6.75 -18.89
CA GLY A 72 3.59 5.66 -19.54
C GLY A 72 5.07 5.56 -19.18
N ARG A 73 5.56 6.37 -18.24
CA ARG A 73 6.99 6.46 -17.88
C ARG A 73 7.42 5.41 -16.87
N ALA A 74 6.50 4.94 -16.02
CA ALA A 74 6.76 3.88 -15.07
C ALA A 74 5.92 2.64 -15.40
N MET A 75 6.46 1.46 -15.10
CA MET A 75 5.82 0.19 -15.39
C MET A 75 6.13 -0.81 -14.28
N ILE A 76 5.11 -1.54 -13.87
CA ILE A 76 5.28 -2.75 -13.06
C ILE A 76 5.17 -3.95 -14.00
N TYR A 77 6.15 -4.82 -13.96
CA TYR A 77 6.14 -6.12 -14.62
C TYR A 77 6.25 -7.23 -13.58
N ILE A 78 5.25 -8.11 -13.54
CA ILE A 78 5.28 -9.29 -12.68
C ILE A 78 5.83 -10.43 -13.52
N ALA A 79 7.08 -10.79 -13.26
CA ALA A 79 7.72 -11.92 -13.93
C ALA A 79 7.01 -13.22 -13.52
N ALA A 80 6.51 -13.95 -14.51
CA ALA A 80 5.95 -15.28 -14.35
C ALA A 80 6.52 -16.13 -15.50
N ASP A 81 7.55 -16.88 -15.20
CA ASP A 81 8.11 -17.88 -16.10
C ASP A 81 7.57 -19.25 -15.72
N GLU A 82 6.62 -19.75 -16.51
CA GLU A 82 5.95 -21.02 -16.25
C GLU A 82 6.92 -22.21 -16.25
N ASP A 83 7.94 -22.18 -17.09
CA ASP A 83 8.90 -23.27 -17.17
C ASP A 83 9.84 -23.26 -15.96
N PHE A 84 10.23 -22.07 -15.49
CA PHE A 84 10.99 -21.93 -14.26
C PHE A 84 10.16 -22.35 -13.01
N ILE A 85 8.88 -21.99 -12.97
CA ILE A 85 7.97 -22.41 -11.90
C ILE A 85 7.88 -23.96 -11.85
N LYS A 86 7.58 -24.59 -12.98
CA LYS A 86 7.53 -26.05 -13.11
C LYS A 86 8.83 -26.73 -12.68
N TYR A 87 9.95 -26.18 -13.11
CA TYR A 87 11.27 -26.68 -12.70
C TYR A 87 11.44 -26.59 -11.18
N ARG A 88 11.12 -25.46 -10.59
CA ARG A 88 11.22 -25.25 -9.14
C ARG A 88 10.31 -26.16 -8.34
N GLU A 89 9.08 -26.36 -8.79
CA GLU A 89 8.12 -27.28 -8.15
C GLU A 89 8.63 -28.73 -8.11
N GLN A 90 9.40 -29.15 -9.08
CA GLN A 90 9.99 -30.51 -9.15
C GLN A 90 11.19 -30.68 -8.23
N THR A 91 11.75 -29.61 -7.68
CA THR A 91 12.84 -29.74 -6.70
C THR A 91 12.31 -30.26 -5.37
N ALA A 92 13.19 -30.88 -4.55
CA ALA A 92 12.82 -31.40 -3.23
C ALA A 92 12.22 -30.30 -2.33
N VAL A 93 12.79 -29.10 -2.36
CA VAL A 93 12.29 -27.94 -1.61
C VAL A 93 10.97 -27.44 -2.21
N GLY A 94 10.89 -27.33 -3.54
CA GLY A 94 9.65 -26.94 -4.22
C GLY A 94 8.48 -27.84 -3.90
N ASN A 95 8.67 -29.15 -3.92
CA ASN A 95 7.66 -30.14 -3.51
C ASN A 95 7.21 -29.95 -2.05
N LEU A 96 8.15 -29.66 -1.15
CA LEU A 96 7.83 -29.44 0.25
C LEU A 96 6.95 -28.22 0.50
N ILE A 97 7.19 -27.12 -0.26
CA ILE A 97 6.52 -25.83 -0.04
C ILE A 97 5.36 -25.57 -0.98
N SER A 98 5.19 -26.32 -2.07
CA SER A 98 4.22 -26.06 -3.15
C SER A 98 2.78 -25.82 -2.67
N ASN A 99 2.35 -26.53 -1.65
CA ASN A 99 0.99 -26.41 -1.09
C ASN A 99 0.90 -25.44 0.11
N THR A 100 1.93 -24.63 0.36
CA THR A 100 1.96 -23.68 1.45
C THR A 100 1.70 -22.24 0.96
N VAL A 101 1.34 -21.34 1.89
CA VAL A 101 1.26 -19.90 1.61
C VAL A 101 2.61 -19.37 1.13
N TYR A 102 3.70 -19.83 1.72
CA TYR A 102 5.06 -19.48 1.32
C TYR A 102 5.38 -19.97 -0.10
N GLY A 103 4.94 -21.18 -0.47
CA GLY A 103 5.10 -21.70 -1.83
C GLY A 103 4.35 -20.87 -2.88
N SER A 104 3.15 -20.42 -2.56
CA SER A 104 2.40 -19.51 -3.45
C SER A 104 3.14 -18.20 -3.69
N PHE A 105 3.81 -17.67 -2.69
CA PHE A 105 4.66 -16.48 -2.79
C PHE A 105 5.98 -16.80 -3.55
N SER A 106 6.73 -17.78 -3.07
CA SER A 106 8.10 -18.07 -3.52
C SER A 106 8.17 -18.72 -4.90
N LEU A 107 7.19 -19.60 -5.26
CA LEU A 107 7.18 -20.31 -6.53
C LEU A 107 6.34 -19.59 -7.60
N HIS A 108 5.19 -19.05 -7.22
CA HIS A 108 4.23 -18.47 -8.17
C HIS A 108 4.25 -16.95 -8.21
N ASN A 109 5.19 -16.31 -7.51
CA ASN A 109 5.33 -14.84 -7.44
C ASN A 109 4.00 -14.13 -7.08
N LYS A 110 3.18 -14.79 -6.25
CA LYS A 110 1.95 -14.19 -5.72
C LYS A 110 2.30 -13.31 -4.54
N PHE A 111 1.70 -12.13 -4.48
CA PHE A 111 1.96 -11.21 -3.38
C PHE A 111 1.55 -11.81 -2.03
N GLN A 112 2.47 -11.77 -1.08
CA GLN A 112 2.28 -12.32 0.27
C GLN A 112 1.18 -11.59 1.02
N SER A 113 1.04 -10.27 0.78
CA SER A 113 0.03 -9.40 1.40
C SER A 113 -1.38 -9.50 0.80
N GLU A 114 -1.63 -10.42 -0.13
CA GLU A 114 -2.97 -10.64 -0.72
C GLU A 114 -3.98 -11.27 0.26
N LYS A 115 -4.07 -10.76 1.46
CA LYS A 115 -5.22 -11.04 2.33
C LYS A 115 -6.39 -10.18 1.86
N ALA A 116 -7.09 -10.65 0.81
CA ALA A 116 -8.31 -10.02 0.29
C ALA A 116 -9.44 -9.88 1.34
N GLY A 117 -9.28 -10.50 2.50
CA GLY A 117 -10.31 -10.57 3.53
C GLY A 117 -10.77 -9.23 4.12
N PHE A 118 -10.02 -8.15 3.89
CA PHE A 118 -10.36 -6.83 4.39
C PHE A 118 -10.68 -5.81 3.28
N ILE A 119 -10.73 -6.25 2.03
CA ILE A 119 -11.17 -5.38 0.93
C ILE A 119 -12.66 -5.60 0.72
N GLY A 120 -13.44 -4.54 0.77
CA GLY A 120 -14.88 -4.65 0.62
C GLY A 120 -15.57 -3.32 0.35
N LYS A 121 -16.71 -3.39 -0.32
CA LYS A 121 -17.55 -2.22 -0.58
C LYS A 121 -18.23 -1.76 0.71
N LYS A 122 -18.44 -0.45 0.81
CA LYS A 122 -19.20 0.17 1.90
C LYS A 122 -20.65 -0.34 1.91
N GLU A 123 -21.14 -0.71 3.10
CA GLU A 123 -22.50 -1.21 3.29
C GLU A 123 -23.17 -0.51 4.46
N GLN A 124 -24.34 0.08 4.22
CA GLN A 124 -25.19 0.69 5.28
C GLN A 124 -24.40 1.53 6.29
N CYS A 125 -23.43 2.33 5.80
CA CYS A 125 -22.54 3.12 6.62
C CYS A 125 -22.83 4.62 6.49
N ARG A 126 -22.31 5.38 7.46
CA ARG A 126 -22.33 6.85 7.47
C ARG A 126 -20.93 7.40 7.64
N PRO A 127 -20.67 8.65 7.21
CA PRO A 127 -19.39 9.31 7.45
C PRO A 127 -19.08 9.35 8.94
N PHE A 128 -17.82 9.16 9.30
CA PHE A 128 -17.38 9.18 10.68
C PHE A 128 -16.33 10.26 10.92
N PHE A 129 -15.21 10.20 10.16
CA PHE A 129 -14.22 11.27 10.08
C PHE A 129 -13.49 11.21 8.74
N THR A 130 -12.78 12.28 8.41
CA THR A 130 -11.87 12.36 7.27
C THR A 130 -10.47 12.60 7.79
N PHE A 131 -9.46 12.10 7.09
CA PHE A 131 -8.06 12.38 7.41
C PHE A 131 -7.22 12.56 6.16
N THR A 132 -6.22 13.44 6.27
CA THR A 132 -5.20 13.66 5.25
C THR A 132 -3.86 13.12 5.73
N TYR A 133 -3.21 12.35 4.87
CA TYR A 133 -1.87 11.83 5.07
C TYR A 133 -1.09 11.98 3.77
N GLU A 134 -0.02 12.76 3.83
CA GLU A 134 0.70 13.20 2.61
C GLU A 134 -0.29 13.83 1.62
N ASP A 135 -0.32 13.38 0.38
CA ASP A 135 -1.21 13.89 -0.68
C ASP A 135 -2.56 13.15 -0.76
N ALA A 136 -2.80 12.20 0.15
CA ALA A 136 -4.03 11.40 0.16
C ALA A 136 -5.03 11.93 1.19
N THR A 137 -6.28 12.11 0.77
CA THR A 137 -7.42 12.39 1.66
C THR A 137 -8.34 11.18 1.64
N LEU A 138 -8.62 10.62 2.83
CA LEU A 138 -9.40 9.41 2.99
C LEU A 138 -10.56 9.64 3.97
N GLY A 139 -11.71 9.05 3.67
CA GLY A 139 -12.90 9.03 4.53
C GLY A 139 -12.99 7.74 5.32
N ALA A 140 -13.26 7.86 6.62
CA ALA A 140 -13.66 6.75 7.46
C ALA A 140 -15.18 6.69 7.56
N TRP A 141 -15.76 5.54 7.31
CA TRP A 141 -17.19 5.29 7.26
C TRP A 141 -17.55 4.20 8.26
N ILE A 142 -18.60 4.40 9.04
CA ILE A 142 -18.98 3.46 10.11
C ILE A 142 -20.41 2.96 9.95
N SER A 143 -20.61 1.66 10.15
CA SER A 143 -21.91 1.04 10.29
C SER A 143 -22.04 0.46 11.69
N TYR A 144 -22.80 1.13 12.55
CA TYR A 144 -23.08 0.62 13.89
C TYR A 144 -23.93 -0.64 13.85
N LYS A 145 -24.80 -0.76 12.84
CA LYS A 145 -25.67 -1.93 12.67
C LYS A 145 -24.87 -3.20 12.35
N LEU A 146 -23.84 -3.07 11.52
CA LEU A 146 -23.01 -4.20 11.10
C LEU A 146 -21.77 -4.37 12.00
N GLY A 147 -21.49 -3.43 12.87
CA GLY A 147 -20.26 -3.42 13.68
C GLY A 147 -18.99 -3.32 12.82
N LYS A 148 -19.07 -2.65 11.67
CA LYS A 148 -17.99 -2.56 10.67
C LYS A 148 -17.62 -1.11 10.38
N MET A 149 -16.38 -0.92 9.99
CA MET A 149 -15.86 0.36 9.50
C MET A 149 -15.17 0.17 8.16
N TRP A 150 -15.19 1.21 7.32
CA TRP A 150 -14.49 1.25 6.03
C TRP A 150 -13.65 2.50 5.92
N ILE A 151 -12.48 2.35 5.32
CA ILE A 151 -11.65 3.45 4.85
C ILE A 151 -11.73 3.48 3.32
N SER A 152 -11.94 4.66 2.76
CA SER A 152 -12.24 4.85 1.34
C SER A 152 -11.64 6.16 0.82
N GLU A 153 -11.35 6.24 -0.47
CA GLU A 153 -11.02 7.51 -1.15
C GLU A 153 -12.25 8.43 -1.29
N ASP A 154 -13.45 7.87 -1.11
CA ASP A 154 -14.68 8.65 -1.07
C ASP A 154 -14.80 9.39 0.25
N VAL A 155 -14.94 10.70 0.19
CA VAL A 155 -14.98 11.63 1.32
C VAL A 155 -16.29 12.38 1.32
N ASP A 156 -16.97 12.43 2.47
CA ASP A 156 -18.14 13.29 2.62
C ASP A 156 -17.70 14.75 2.83
N PRO A 157 -18.04 15.67 1.91
CA PRO A 157 -17.70 17.08 2.05
C PRO A 157 -18.30 17.76 3.29
N GLN A 158 -19.37 17.17 3.86
CA GLN A 158 -20.06 17.69 5.05
C GLN A 158 -19.49 17.09 6.35
N CYS A 159 -18.46 16.23 6.27
CA CYS A 159 -17.85 15.63 7.44
C CYS A 159 -17.18 16.73 8.30
N LYS A 160 -17.67 16.89 9.52
CA LYS A 160 -17.22 17.96 10.44
C LYS A 160 -15.85 17.69 11.05
N VAL A 161 -15.42 16.44 11.06
CA VAL A 161 -14.15 16.02 11.68
C VAL A 161 -13.16 15.69 10.59
N VAL A 162 -12.21 16.57 10.40
CA VAL A 162 -11.14 16.42 9.42
C VAL A 162 -9.79 16.48 10.14
N TYR A 163 -9.03 15.42 10.07
CA TYR A 163 -7.71 15.32 10.68
C TYR A 163 -6.59 15.53 9.65
N ALA A 164 -5.57 16.28 10.03
CA ALA A 164 -4.27 16.27 9.37
C ALA A 164 -3.31 15.41 10.20
N LEU A 165 -2.67 14.45 9.57
CA LEU A 165 -1.73 13.54 10.21
C LEU A 165 -0.27 14.00 10.06
N THR A 166 -0.03 14.96 9.17
CA THR A 166 1.27 15.61 8.94
C THR A 166 1.11 17.11 9.03
N VAL A 167 2.20 17.81 9.35
CA VAL A 167 2.20 19.27 9.43
C VAL A 167 1.90 19.89 8.06
N ASP A 168 2.42 19.30 7.00
CA ASP A 168 2.26 19.78 5.63
C ASP A 168 0.81 19.69 5.14
N GLY A 169 0.03 18.71 5.66
CA GLY A 169 -1.40 18.55 5.38
C GLY A 169 -2.32 19.39 6.28
N HIS A 170 -1.76 20.12 7.26
CA HIS A 170 -2.58 20.89 8.21
C HIS A 170 -2.95 22.28 7.65
N ASN A 171 -4.23 22.61 7.78
CA ASN A 171 -4.78 23.92 7.41
C ASN A 171 -5.88 24.34 8.41
N GLU A 172 -6.50 25.51 8.18
CA GLU A 172 -7.52 26.08 9.06
C GLU A 172 -8.75 25.19 9.26
N ASN A 173 -9.02 24.27 8.34
CA ASN A 173 -10.18 23.37 8.37
C ASN A 173 -9.84 21.97 8.91
N THR A 174 -8.61 21.74 9.36
CA THR A 174 -8.17 20.44 9.84
C THR A 174 -7.66 20.48 11.26
N MET A 175 -7.80 19.41 11.99
CA MET A 175 -7.21 19.21 13.32
C MET A 175 -5.94 18.40 13.21
N LEU A 176 -4.79 18.97 13.57
CA LEU A 176 -3.53 18.23 13.59
C LEU A 176 -3.52 17.22 14.73
N ILE A 177 -3.40 15.95 14.40
CA ILE A 177 -3.25 14.86 15.38
C ILE A 177 -1.77 14.64 15.67
N LYS A 178 -1.37 14.86 16.92
CA LYS A 178 -0.04 14.49 17.44
C LYS A 178 -0.03 13.11 18.10
N SER A 179 -1.18 12.62 18.55
CA SER A 179 -1.37 11.32 19.16
C SER A 179 -2.73 10.77 18.78
N ARG A 180 -2.82 9.46 18.53
CA ARG A 180 -4.10 8.81 18.22
C ARG A 180 -5.05 8.74 19.43
N HIS A 181 -4.50 8.72 20.65
CA HIS A 181 -5.29 8.54 21.87
C HIS A 181 -6.33 9.64 22.04
N GLY A 182 -7.58 9.23 22.25
CA GLY A 182 -8.72 10.12 22.38
C GLY A 182 -9.24 10.69 21.06
N SER A 183 -8.69 10.32 19.91
CA SER A 183 -9.19 10.70 18.60
C SER A 183 -10.09 9.63 17.98
N MET A 184 -10.85 9.98 16.94
CA MET A 184 -11.63 9.00 16.17
C MET A 184 -10.73 8.01 15.42
N LEU A 185 -9.46 8.37 15.17
CA LEU A 185 -8.47 7.46 14.62
C LEU A 185 -8.21 6.28 15.55
N ASP A 186 -8.21 6.49 16.88
CA ASP A 186 -8.06 5.39 17.84
C ASP A 186 -9.22 4.38 17.73
N VAL A 187 -10.43 4.87 17.46
CA VAL A 187 -11.58 3.99 17.19
C VAL A 187 -11.33 3.15 15.93
N ALA A 188 -10.81 3.75 14.85
CA ALA A 188 -10.47 2.99 13.62
C ALA A 188 -9.41 1.93 13.90
N VAL A 189 -8.42 2.23 14.74
CA VAL A 189 -7.40 1.25 15.18
C VAL A 189 -8.04 0.08 15.95
N GLN A 190 -9.02 0.35 16.81
CA GLN A 190 -9.76 -0.71 17.53
C GLN A 190 -10.53 -1.59 16.55
N TYR A 191 -11.22 -1.01 15.57
CA TYR A 191 -11.90 -1.78 14.52
C TYR A 191 -10.91 -2.63 13.71
N TYR A 192 -9.72 -2.11 13.40
CA TYR A 192 -8.67 -2.87 12.73
C TYR A 192 -8.19 -4.06 13.56
N ARG A 193 -7.88 -3.85 14.85
CA ARG A 193 -7.44 -4.90 15.77
C ARG A 193 -8.48 -6.02 15.94
N ASN A 194 -9.76 -5.65 15.87
CA ASN A 194 -10.87 -6.59 15.99
C ASN A 194 -11.28 -7.21 14.64
N SER A 195 -10.49 -7.00 13.56
CA SER A 195 -10.79 -7.52 12.22
C SER A 195 -12.14 -7.05 11.66
N CYS A 196 -12.59 -5.86 12.07
CA CYS A 196 -13.85 -5.24 11.64
C CYS A 196 -13.65 -4.00 10.77
N LEU A 197 -12.40 -3.66 10.41
CA LEU A 197 -12.06 -2.57 9.50
C LEU A 197 -11.83 -3.12 8.10
N TYR A 198 -12.52 -2.53 7.13
CA TYR A 198 -12.42 -2.86 5.72
C TYR A 198 -11.87 -1.68 4.92
N PHE A 199 -11.31 -1.95 3.76
CA PHE A 199 -10.74 -0.96 2.87
C PHE A 199 -11.39 -1.06 1.49
N GLU A 200 -11.56 0.07 0.83
CA GLU A 200 -12.11 0.11 -0.52
C GLU A 200 -11.22 -0.65 -1.52
N ASN A 201 -9.92 -0.48 -1.37
CA ASN A 201 -8.90 -1.12 -2.19
C ASN A 201 -7.59 -1.28 -1.42
N TYR A 202 -6.61 -1.95 -2.03
CA TYR A 202 -5.32 -2.19 -1.39
C TYR A 202 -4.49 -0.91 -1.18
N LYS A 203 -4.58 0.08 -2.07
CA LYS A 203 -3.91 1.37 -1.92
C LYS A 203 -4.35 2.06 -0.62
N VAL A 204 -5.66 2.13 -0.39
CA VAL A 204 -6.25 2.68 0.82
C VAL A 204 -5.79 1.91 2.06
N LYS A 205 -5.73 0.58 1.99
CA LYS A 205 -5.22 -0.26 3.07
C LYS A 205 -3.77 0.09 3.41
N GLU A 206 -2.89 0.18 2.41
CA GLU A 206 -1.47 0.50 2.63
C GLU A 206 -1.26 1.91 3.22
N ILE A 207 -1.99 2.90 2.70
CA ILE A 207 -1.96 4.25 3.28
C ILE A 207 -2.34 4.20 4.76
N PHE A 208 -3.43 3.50 5.09
CA PHE A 208 -3.87 3.37 6.49
C PHE A 208 -2.86 2.60 7.35
N LEU A 209 -2.23 1.55 6.84
CA LEU A 209 -1.18 0.82 7.56
C LEU A 209 0.05 1.71 7.83
N ASN A 210 0.42 2.57 6.89
CA ASN A 210 1.49 3.55 7.12
C ASN A 210 1.10 4.57 8.20
N VAL A 211 -0.14 5.04 8.19
CA VAL A 211 -0.69 5.86 9.28
C VAL A 211 -0.58 5.13 10.62
N LEU A 212 -0.95 3.85 10.69
CA LEU A 212 -0.81 3.06 11.91
C LEU A 212 0.63 2.98 12.41
N LYS A 213 1.60 2.78 11.50
CA LYS A 213 3.04 2.73 11.85
C LYS A 213 3.56 4.02 12.47
N MET A 214 2.95 5.17 12.15
CA MET A 214 3.33 6.45 12.76
C MET A 214 2.92 6.57 14.24
N TYR A 215 1.91 5.82 14.67
CA TYR A 215 1.28 5.95 15.98
C TYR A 215 1.40 4.69 16.85
N LEU A 216 2.03 3.65 16.35
CA LEU A 216 2.40 2.43 17.09
C LEU A 216 3.81 2.55 17.65
#